data_270d8360a6e96641a9ff1b724d6f6923
#
_entry.id   270d8360a6e96641a9ff1b724d6f6923
#
_cell.length_a   1.000
_cell.length_b   1.000
_cell.length_c   1.000
_cell.angle_alpha   90.00
_cell.angle_beta   90.00
_cell.angle_gamma   90.00
#
_symmetry.space_group_name_H-M   'P 1'
#
loop_
_entity.id
_entity.type
_entity.pdbx_description
1 polymer ?
#
loop_
_entity_poly.entity_id
_entity_poly.type
_entity_poly.pdbx_seq_one_letter_code
_entity_poly.pdbx_strand_id
1 'polypeptide(L)'
;ANVWDVLIENETKQFEGPSWHDFSQRFVDAVHRGLVAQVDAKMKDDSEVEVIPRRDLKMFLDRRAQRFLLDLRLVFRRLAHYMSVTMEQRLEWQTMMTRTRMLDDELKSIFTEGVETPDGSKFGGKGFRSTWPEGVVAVATALERQPDAPRTARPGAGYDGDLIAPMIRDIGLGLAMGDTPLDVMAANLGKAGSNQNGGWEGAGGRDLHVGAWHVGVLPPTAPLPIASVTMTGLAFAAWRQQLDRFHVACIGEGASSS
;
A
#
# COMPACT_ATOMS: atom_id res chain seq x y z
N ALA A 1 -29.32 -23.10 -12.20
CA ALA A 1 -28.11 -22.81 -11.44
C ALA A 1 -27.00 -22.52 -12.44
N ASN A 2 -26.28 -21.44 -12.23
CA ASN A 2 -25.13 -21.07 -13.05
C ASN A 2 -24.02 -22.07 -12.77
N VAL A 3 -23.27 -22.49 -13.80
CA VAL A 3 -22.15 -23.46 -13.67
C VAL A 3 -21.17 -23.05 -12.54
N TRP A 4 -21.08 -21.77 -12.30
CA TRP A 4 -20.26 -21.18 -11.22
C TRP A 4 -20.81 -21.46 -9.81
N ASP A 5 -22.13 -21.41 -9.64
CA ASP A 5 -22.77 -21.69 -8.35
C ASP A 5 -22.58 -23.15 -7.95
N VAL A 6 -22.67 -24.06 -8.92
CA VAL A 6 -22.47 -25.50 -8.72
C VAL A 6 -21.00 -25.84 -8.43
N LEU A 7 -20.05 -25.19 -9.09
CA LEU A 7 -18.63 -25.37 -8.84
C LEU A 7 -18.22 -24.85 -7.45
N ILE A 8 -18.71 -23.67 -7.07
CA ILE A 8 -18.43 -23.08 -5.76
C ILE A 8 -19.08 -23.92 -4.65
N GLU A 9 -20.31 -24.38 -4.83
CA GLU A 9 -21.06 -25.13 -3.82
C GLU A 9 -20.51 -26.54 -3.61
N ASN A 10 -20.05 -27.23 -4.65
CA ASN A 10 -19.44 -28.55 -4.54
C ASN A 10 -18.02 -28.54 -3.96
N GLU A 11 -17.24 -27.51 -4.28
CA GLU A 11 -15.87 -27.40 -3.81
C GLU A 11 -15.78 -26.82 -2.39
N THR A 12 -16.71 -25.97 -1.97
CA THR A 12 -16.76 -25.45 -0.58
C THR A 12 -17.22 -26.50 0.43
N LYS A 13 -18.02 -27.49 0.04
CA LYS A 13 -18.44 -28.60 0.91
C LYS A 13 -17.34 -29.64 1.20
N GLN A 14 -16.24 -29.63 0.46
CA GLN A 14 -15.10 -30.53 0.66
C GLN A 14 -13.92 -29.89 1.42
N PHE A 15 -14.11 -28.70 1.98
CA PHE A 15 -13.03 -27.89 2.57
C PHE A 15 -12.78 -28.18 4.06
N GLU A 16 -12.45 -29.41 4.38
CA GLU A 16 -11.63 -29.77 5.56
C GLU A 16 -10.25 -30.18 5.03
N GLY A 17 -9.39 -29.22 4.64
CA GLY A 17 -8.10 -29.63 4.17
C GLY A 17 -7.24 -28.65 3.38
N PRO A 18 -6.77 -28.87 2.16
CA PRO A 18 -5.61 -28.18 1.61
C PRO A 18 -5.78 -26.66 1.53
N SER A 19 -4.68 -25.96 1.63
CA SER A 19 -4.64 -24.51 1.69
C SER A 19 -5.43 -23.85 0.55
N TRP A 20 -5.92 -22.63 0.77
CA TRP A 20 -6.52 -21.79 -0.28
C TRP A 20 -5.65 -21.70 -1.55
N HIS A 21 -4.34 -21.83 -1.38
CA HIS A 21 -3.39 -21.88 -2.47
C HIS A 21 -3.63 -23.08 -3.37
N ASP A 22 -3.74 -24.28 -2.79
CA ASP A 22 -3.94 -25.54 -3.54
C ASP A 22 -5.31 -25.57 -4.23
N PHE A 23 -6.35 -25.04 -3.56
CA PHE A 23 -7.67 -24.91 -4.17
C PHE A 23 -7.62 -23.97 -5.38
N SER A 24 -7.09 -22.76 -5.19
CA SER A 24 -7.03 -21.76 -6.27
C SER A 24 -6.23 -22.25 -7.47
N GLN A 25 -5.15 -22.97 -7.23
CA GLN A 25 -4.33 -23.56 -8.30
C GLN A 25 -5.11 -24.62 -9.08
N ARG A 26 -5.72 -25.60 -8.37
CA ARG A 26 -6.52 -26.67 -9.00
C ARG A 26 -7.71 -26.12 -9.77
N PHE A 27 -8.39 -25.11 -9.21
CA PHE A 27 -9.51 -24.45 -9.89
C PHE A 27 -9.07 -23.74 -11.16
N VAL A 28 -7.99 -22.96 -11.11
CA VAL A 28 -7.43 -22.28 -12.29
C VAL A 28 -7.01 -23.31 -13.35
N ASP A 29 -6.40 -24.41 -12.96
CA ASP A 29 -5.99 -25.48 -13.89
C ASP A 29 -7.20 -26.19 -14.52
N ALA A 30 -8.27 -26.40 -13.76
CA ALA A 30 -9.51 -26.96 -14.30
C ALA A 30 -10.18 -26.01 -15.31
N VAL A 31 -10.25 -24.73 -14.99
CA VAL A 31 -10.76 -23.68 -15.91
C VAL A 31 -9.89 -23.60 -17.16
N HIS A 32 -8.57 -23.66 -17.03
CA HIS A 32 -7.64 -23.65 -18.15
C HIS A 32 -7.89 -24.84 -19.09
N ARG A 33 -7.97 -26.07 -18.54
CA ARG A 33 -8.28 -27.26 -19.36
C ARG A 33 -9.62 -27.11 -20.07
N GLY A 34 -10.65 -26.59 -19.39
CA GLY A 34 -11.97 -26.37 -20.00
C GLY A 34 -11.95 -25.33 -21.12
N LEU A 35 -11.21 -24.23 -20.95
CA LEU A 35 -11.05 -23.19 -21.98
C LEU A 35 -10.29 -23.72 -23.19
N VAL A 36 -9.20 -24.45 -23.00
CA VAL A 36 -8.42 -25.06 -24.10
C VAL A 36 -9.31 -26.04 -24.88
N ALA A 37 -10.05 -26.91 -24.21
CA ALA A 37 -10.97 -27.84 -24.87
C ALA A 37 -12.05 -27.13 -25.68
N GLN A 38 -12.60 -26.00 -25.18
CA GLN A 38 -13.58 -25.20 -25.93
C GLN A 38 -12.96 -24.48 -27.13
N VAL A 39 -11.75 -23.94 -26.98
CA VAL A 39 -11.03 -23.32 -28.10
C VAL A 39 -10.75 -24.35 -29.19
N ASP A 40 -10.23 -25.54 -28.82
CA ASP A 40 -9.94 -26.60 -29.77
C ASP A 40 -11.19 -27.16 -30.46
N ALA A 41 -12.32 -27.25 -29.73
CA ALA A 41 -13.60 -27.65 -30.31
C ALA A 41 -14.11 -26.63 -31.34
N LYS A 42 -14.01 -25.33 -31.01
CA LYS A 42 -14.47 -24.27 -31.91
C LYS A 42 -13.55 -24.13 -33.12
N MET A 43 -12.27 -24.35 -32.97
CA MET A 43 -11.28 -24.33 -34.07
C MET A 43 -11.48 -25.43 -35.09
N LYS A 44 -12.08 -26.57 -34.74
CA LYS A 44 -12.44 -27.64 -35.68
C LYS A 44 -13.56 -27.23 -36.65
N ASP A 45 -14.38 -26.27 -36.21
CA ASP A 45 -15.56 -25.81 -36.94
C ASP A 45 -15.27 -24.57 -37.81
N ASP A 46 -14.33 -23.70 -37.39
CA ASP A 46 -14.07 -22.38 -38.00
C ASP A 46 -12.57 -22.20 -38.40
N SER A 47 -11.97 -23.17 -39.10
CA SER A 47 -10.51 -23.20 -39.34
C SER A 47 -9.96 -22.09 -40.27
N GLU A 48 -10.79 -21.22 -40.85
CA GLU A 48 -10.38 -20.24 -41.87
C GLU A 48 -10.74 -18.78 -41.55
N VAL A 49 -11.19 -18.42 -40.34
CA VAL A 49 -11.58 -17.04 -40.05
C VAL A 49 -10.38 -16.22 -39.59
N GLU A 50 -9.84 -15.41 -40.50
CA GLU A 50 -8.86 -14.37 -40.14
C GLU A 50 -9.58 -13.19 -39.50
N VAL A 51 -9.44 -13.03 -38.18
CA VAL A 51 -10.08 -11.95 -37.39
C VAL A 51 -9.36 -10.60 -37.56
N ILE A 52 -8.05 -10.63 -37.80
CA ILE A 52 -7.19 -9.47 -38.08
C ILE A 52 -6.06 -9.92 -38.97
N PRO A 53 -5.64 -9.12 -39.96
CA PRO A 53 -4.51 -9.47 -40.82
C PRO A 53 -3.30 -9.96 -40.02
N ARG A 54 -2.79 -11.14 -40.35
CA ARG A 54 -1.65 -11.83 -39.72
C ARG A 54 -1.91 -12.35 -38.26
N ARG A 55 -3.17 -12.46 -37.86
CA ARG A 55 -3.52 -13.09 -36.58
C ARG A 55 -4.66 -14.08 -36.77
N ASP A 56 -4.37 -15.34 -36.53
CA ASP A 56 -5.38 -16.36 -36.57
C ASP A 56 -6.32 -16.31 -35.35
N LEU A 57 -7.49 -16.87 -35.49
CA LEU A 57 -8.50 -16.93 -34.44
C LEU A 57 -7.98 -17.66 -33.18
N LYS A 58 -7.16 -18.70 -33.37
CA LYS A 58 -6.58 -19.46 -32.27
C LYS A 58 -5.71 -18.58 -31.39
N MET A 59 -4.77 -17.85 -31.96
CA MET A 59 -3.88 -16.95 -31.22
C MET A 59 -4.67 -15.86 -30.46
N PHE A 60 -5.75 -15.36 -31.03
CA PHE A 60 -6.63 -14.39 -30.39
C PHE A 60 -7.35 -15.00 -29.18
N LEU A 61 -7.92 -16.20 -29.32
CA LEU A 61 -8.62 -16.91 -28.25
C LEU A 61 -7.68 -17.33 -27.14
N ASP A 62 -6.48 -17.82 -27.49
CA ASP A 62 -5.44 -18.18 -26.51
C ASP A 62 -5.04 -16.99 -25.65
N ARG A 63 -4.80 -15.82 -26.24
CA ARG A 63 -4.47 -14.59 -25.49
C ARG A 63 -5.61 -14.17 -24.56
N ARG A 64 -6.85 -14.26 -25.01
CA ARG A 64 -8.01 -13.95 -24.15
C ARG A 64 -8.14 -14.94 -23.00
N ALA A 65 -7.94 -16.22 -23.25
CA ALA A 65 -7.95 -17.26 -22.22
C ALA A 65 -6.83 -17.02 -21.20
N GLN A 66 -5.61 -16.74 -21.65
CA GLN A 66 -4.49 -16.42 -20.75
C GLN A 66 -4.77 -15.19 -19.88
N ARG A 67 -5.35 -14.14 -20.47
CA ARG A 67 -5.71 -12.93 -19.73
C ARG A 67 -6.79 -13.21 -18.69
N PHE A 68 -7.82 -13.96 -19.06
CA PHE A 68 -8.86 -14.38 -18.14
C PHE A 68 -8.30 -15.21 -16.97
N LEU A 69 -7.39 -16.16 -17.24
CA LEU A 69 -6.75 -16.96 -16.19
C LEU A 69 -5.89 -16.11 -15.24
N LEU A 70 -5.20 -15.10 -15.78
CA LEU A 70 -4.46 -14.15 -14.96
C LEU A 70 -5.39 -13.35 -14.04
N ASP A 71 -6.48 -12.82 -14.58
CA ASP A 71 -7.48 -12.09 -13.82
C ASP A 71 -8.12 -12.97 -12.73
N LEU A 72 -8.41 -14.22 -13.05
CA LEU A 72 -8.94 -15.20 -12.10
C LEU A 72 -7.96 -15.47 -10.96
N ARG A 73 -6.67 -15.65 -11.25
CA ARG A 73 -5.63 -15.78 -10.22
C ARG A 73 -5.55 -14.56 -9.30
N LEU A 74 -5.68 -13.36 -9.86
CA LEU A 74 -5.71 -12.12 -9.08
C LEU A 74 -6.92 -12.05 -8.16
N VAL A 75 -8.09 -12.49 -8.63
CA VAL A 75 -9.31 -12.58 -7.80
C VAL A 75 -9.09 -13.53 -6.63
N PHE A 76 -8.56 -14.75 -6.88
CA PHE A 76 -8.28 -15.69 -5.80
C PHE A 76 -7.25 -15.17 -4.79
N ARG A 77 -6.21 -14.50 -5.24
CA ARG A 77 -5.24 -13.87 -4.34
C ARG A 77 -5.90 -12.81 -3.46
N ARG A 78 -6.78 -11.98 -4.02
CA ARG A 78 -7.54 -10.98 -3.25
C ARG A 78 -8.46 -11.63 -2.23
N LEU A 79 -9.18 -12.69 -2.61
CA LEU A 79 -10.05 -13.42 -1.70
C LEU A 79 -9.25 -14.10 -0.58
N ALA A 80 -8.15 -14.76 -0.90
CA ALA A 80 -7.28 -15.37 0.10
C ALA A 80 -6.76 -14.33 1.09
N HIS A 81 -6.31 -13.17 0.60
CA HIS A 81 -5.89 -12.07 1.45
C HIS A 81 -7.05 -11.54 2.31
N TYR A 82 -8.21 -11.30 1.72
CA TYR A 82 -9.40 -10.84 2.46
C TYR A 82 -9.80 -11.81 3.58
N MET A 83 -9.70 -13.12 3.34
CA MET A 83 -10.02 -14.16 4.32
C MET A 83 -8.93 -14.34 5.37
N SER A 84 -7.68 -14.02 5.07
CA SER A 84 -6.56 -14.10 6.00
C SER A 84 -6.53 -12.92 6.98
N VAL A 85 -7.22 -11.81 6.67
CA VAL A 85 -7.27 -10.63 7.53
C VAL A 85 -8.11 -10.90 8.77
N THR A 86 -7.47 -10.81 9.93
CA THR A 86 -8.13 -11.03 11.22
C THR A 86 -9.07 -9.86 11.58
N MET A 87 -9.97 -10.09 12.53
CA MET A 87 -10.83 -9.01 13.05
C MET A 87 -10.00 -7.92 13.72
N GLU A 88 -8.92 -8.29 14.41
CA GLU A 88 -8.00 -7.34 15.05
C GLU A 88 -7.35 -6.42 14.01
N GLN A 89 -6.81 -6.97 12.93
CA GLN A 89 -6.27 -6.18 11.82
C GLN A 89 -7.30 -5.25 11.20
N ARG A 90 -8.54 -5.71 11.02
CA ARG A 90 -9.63 -4.87 10.48
C ARG A 90 -9.95 -3.70 11.40
N LEU A 91 -9.98 -3.95 12.71
CA LEU A 91 -10.20 -2.92 13.73
C LEU A 91 -9.03 -1.93 13.78
N GLU A 92 -7.80 -2.43 13.66
CA GLU A 92 -6.62 -1.56 13.57
C GLU A 92 -6.70 -0.65 12.33
N TRP A 93 -7.00 -1.20 11.16
CA TRP A 93 -7.17 -0.41 9.94
C TRP A 93 -8.26 0.65 10.09
N GLN A 94 -9.44 0.24 10.59
CA GLN A 94 -10.54 1.16 10.84
C GLN A 94 -10.12 2.29 11.78
N THR A 95 -9.42 1.95 12.85
CA THR A 95 -8.94 2.93 13.83
C THR A 95 -7.94 3.89 13.21
N MET A 96 -6.96 3.39 12.46
CA MET A 96 -5.95 4.24 11.83
C MET A 96 -6.53 5.11 10.71
N MET A 97 -7.44 4.58 9.90
CA MET A 97 -8.16 5.37 8.90
C MET A 97 -8.98 6.49 9.55
N THR A 98 -9.68 6.19 10.64
CA THR A 98 -10.47 7.19 11.40
C THR A 98 -9.55 8.27 11.98
N ARG A 99 -8.45 7.89 12.63
CA ARG A 99 -7.47 8.83 13.18
C ARG A 99 -6.88 9.73 12.08
N THR A 100 -6.52 9.14 10.94
CA THR A 100 -6.00 9.90 9.79
C THR A 100 -7.01 10.92 9.30
N ARG A 101 -8.29 10.52 9.17
CA ARG A 101 -9.36 11.43 8.74
C ARG A 101 -9.58 12.56 9.75
N MET A 102 -9.66 12.23 11.03
CA MET A 102 -9.84 13.24 12.08
C MET A 102 -8.69 14.25 12.08
N LEU A 103 -7.45 13.77 11.98
CA LEU A 103 -6.28 14.64 11.89
C LEU A 103 -6.28 15.53 10.64
N ASP A 104 -6.64 14.95 9.48
CA ASP A 104 -6.74 15.69 8.22
C ASP A 104 -7.83 16.77 8.27
N ASP A 105 -8.95 16.50 8.90
CA ASP A 105 -10.05 17.48 9.06
C ASP A 105 -9.66 18.59 10.04
N GLU A 106 -8.95 18.29 11.12
CA GLU A 106 -8.43 19.29 12.04
C GLU A 106 -7.38 20.17 11.36
N LEU A 107 -6.44 19.60 10.63
CA LEU A 107 -5.47 20.35 9.84
C LEU A 107 -6.15 21.24 8.81
N LYS A 108 -7.24 20.77 8.19
CA LYS A 108 -8.03 21.61 7.27
C LYS A 108 -8.59 22.84 7.96
N SER A 109 -9.21 22.65 9.13
CA SER A 109 -9.74 23.76 9.92
C SER A 109 -8.65 24.79 10.23
N ILE A 110 -7.50 24.31 10.71
CA ILE A 110 -6.33 25.15 11.00
C ILE A 110 -5.83 25.91 9.76
N PHE A 111 -5.72 25.24 8.62
CA PHE A 111 -5.25 25.87 7.37
C PHE A 111 -6.25 26.89 6.82
N THR A 112 -7.54 26.72 7.11
CA THR A 112 -8.61 27.61 6.63
C THR A 112 -8.85 28.79 7.56
N GLU A 113 -8.89 28.54 8.86
CA GLU A 113 -9.28 29.52 9.89
C GLU A 113 -8.06 30.20 10.54
N GLY A 114 -6.92 29.51 10.50
CA GLY A 114 -5.71 29.90 11.22
C GLY A 114 -5.77 29.62 12.72
N VAL A 115 -4.60 29.58 13.34
CA VAL A 115 -4.43 29.50 14.78
C VAL A 115 -3.98 30.87 15.28
N GLU A 116 -4.64 31.39 16.28
CA GLU A 116 -4.22 32.66 16.89
C GLU A 116 -2.89 32.48 17.62
N THR A 117 -1.95 33.36 17.31
CA THR A 117 -0.64 33.40 17.94
C THR A 117 -0.65 34.36 19.13
N PRO A 118 0.31 34.29 20.08
CA PRO A 118 0.32 35.11 21.27
C PRO A 118 0.34 36.64 21.00
N ASP A 119 0.74 37.02 19.80
CA ASP A 119 0.73 38.45 19.37
C ASP A 119 -0.60 38.85 18.69
N GLY A 120 -1.60 37.96 18.67
CA GLY A 120 -2.90 38.21 18.07
C GLY A 120 -2.95 38.07 16.55
N SER A 121 -1.85 37.69 15.91
CA SER A 121 -1.85 37.33 14.49
C SER A 121 -2.40 35.93 14.26
N LYS A 122 -2.82 35.61 13.03
CA LYS A 122 -3.25 34.28 12.65
C LYS A 122 -2.17 33.55 11.82
N PHE A 123 -1.87 32.33 12.21
CA PHE A 123 -0.96 31.45 11.49
C PHE A 123 -1.71 30.20 11.04
N GLY A 124 -1.81 30.01 9.73
CA GLY A 124 -2.55 28.88 9.14
C GLY A 124 -1.73 27.61 8.96
N GLY A 125 -0.44 27.66 9.23
CA GLY A 125 0.42 26.53 8.92
C GLY A 125 0.54 26.29 7.41
N LYS A 126 1.02 25.11 7.04
CA LYS A 126 1.14 24.69 5.66
C LYS A 126 1.08 23.17 5.59
N GLY A 127 0.34 22.62 4.63
CA GLY A 127 0.22 21.17 4.50
C GLY A 127 -0.56 20.74 3.27
N PHE A 128 -0.63 19.45 3.12
CA PHE A 128 -1.43 18.77 2.09
C PHE A 128 -2.53 17.95 2.74
N ARG A 129 -3.69 17.92 2.08
CA ARG A 129 -4.81 17.13 2.53
C ARG A 129 -4.53 15.64 2.27
N SER A 130 -4.85 14.83 3.27
CA SER A 130 -4.78 13.35 3.22
C SER A 130 -6.13 12.71 2.92
N THR A 131 -7.08 13.48 2.41
CA THR A 131 -8.42 13.01 2.04
C THR A 131 -8.33 11.96 0.93
N TRP A 132 -8.97 10.83 1.10
CA TRP A 132 -9.06 9.64 0.23
C TRP A 132 -7.93 8.61 0.37
N PRO A 133 -6.65 8.91 0.62
CA PRO A 133 -5.63 7.88 0.76
C PRO A 133 -5.59 7.21 2.14
N GLU A 134 -6.59 7.39 3.01
CA GLU A 134 -6.60 6.82 4.36
C GLU A 134 -6.40 5.29 4.36
N GLY A 135 -6.89 4.61 3.33
CA GLY A 135 -6.74 3.16 3.19
C GLY A 135 -5.28 2.68 3.06
N VAL A 136 -4.36 3.58 2.74
CA VAL A 136 -2.92 3.26 2.61
C VAL A 136 -2.31 2.81 3.94
N VAL A 137 -2.93 3.14 5.07
CA VAL A 137 -2.49 2.70 6.41
C VAL A 137 -2.39 1.17 6.53
N ALA A 138 -3.18 0.43 5.75
CA ALA A 138 -3.12 -1.03 5.72
C ALA A 138 -1.74 -1.56 5.28
N VAL A 139 -1.00 -0.80 4.48
CA VAL A 139 0.38 -1.15 4.09
C VAL A 139 1.31 -1.07 5.31
N ALA A 140 1.24 0.04 6.05
CA ALA A 140 2.09 0.23 7.23
C ALA A 140 1.77 -0.79 8.34
N THR A 141 0.50 -1.14 8.54
CA THR A 141 0.12 -2.14 9.55
C THR A 141 0.57 -3.56 9.21
N ALA A 142 0.94 -3.83 7.97
CA ALA A 142 1.50 -5.12 7.55
C ALA A 142 3.03 -5.20 7.73
N LEU A 143 3.69 -4.09 8.08
CA LEU A 143 5.13 -4.02 8.28
C LEU A 143 5.53 -4.39 9.70
N GLU A 144 6.78 -4.80 9.89
CA GLU A 144 7.39 -4.95 11.21
C GLU A 144 7.71 -3.57 11.77
N ARG A 145 6.94 -3.16 12.77
CA ARG A 145 6.96 -1.82 13.37
C ARG A 145 7.54 -1.84 14.76
N GLN A 146 8.20 -0.76 15.14
CA GLN A 146 8.69 -0.51 16.50
C GLN A 146 8.17 0.85 17.01
N PRO A 147 6.85 0.95 17.32
CA PRO A 147 6.23 2.22 17.70
C PRO A 147 6.78 2.83 19.00
N ASP A 148 7.32 1.98 19.87
CA ASP A 148 7.88 2.40 21.16
C ASP A 148 9.40 2.65 21.10
N ALA A 149 9.98 2.68 19.90
CA ALA A 149 11.42 2.94 19.76
C ALA A 149 11.76 4.35 20.29
N PRO A 150 12.91 4.51 20.97
CA PRO A 150 13.35 5.82 21.45
C PRO A 150 13.41 6.84 20.32
N ARG A 151 13.03 8.09 20.56
CA ARG A 151 13.09 9.17 19.55
C ARG A 151 14.48 9.39 18.92
N THR A 152 15.50 8.98 19.62
CA THR A 152 16.89 8.98 19.12
C THR A 152 17.23 7.80 18.21
N ALA A 153 16.36 6.78 18.13
CA ALA A 153 16.59 5.62 17.29
C ALA A 153 16.62 6.00 15.81
N ARG A 154 17.45 5.28 15.06
CA ARG A 154 17.61 5.42 13.61
C ARG A 154 17.77 4.04 13.00
N PRO A 155 17.44 3.84 11.72
CA PRO A 155 17.71 2.59 11.03
C PRO A 155 19.19 2.18 11.19
N GLY A 156 19.41 0.98 11.74
CA GLY A 156 20.75 0.48 12.08
C GLY A 156 21.35 1.06 13.37
N ALA A 157 20.60 1.89 14.11
CA ALA A 157 21.01 2.46 15.39
C ALA A 157 19.79 2.57 16.33
N GLY A 158 19.28 1.42 16.77
CA GLY A 158 18.16 1.32 17.69
C GLY A 158 16.77 1.24 17.05
N TYR A 159 16.68 1.28 15.73
CA TYR A 159 15.49 0.90 14.97
C TYR A 159 15.82 -0.25 14.01
N ASP A 160 15.15 -1.37 14.18
CA ASP A 160 15.40 -2.60 13.43
C ASP A 160 14.21 -3.11 12.62
N GLY A 161 13.08 -2.40 12.64
CA GLY A 161 11.89 -2.70 11.83
C GLY A 161 12.01 -2.32 10.34
N ASP A 162 10.91 -2.50 9.65
CA ASP A 162 10.75 -2.15 8.24
C ASP A 162 10.74 -0.63 8.01
N LEU A 163 11.07 -0.22 6.79
CA LEU A 163 11.13 1.19 6.42
C LEU A 163 10.05 1.54 5.40
N ILE A 164 9.45 2.74 5.58
CA ILE A 164 8.49 3.28 4.62
C ILE A 164 8.83 4.73 4.25
N ALA A 165 8.74 5.03 2.96
CA ALA A 165 8.86 6.38 2.43
C ALA A 165 7.48 6.82 1.89
N PRO A 166 6.70 7.62 2.64
CA PRO A 166 5.39 8.10 2.26
C PRO A 166 5.47 9.20 1.20
N MET A 167 4.35 9.49 0.54
CA MET A 167 4.16 10.78 -0.12
C MET A 167 3.82 11.85 0.92
N ILE A 168 3.97 13.12 0.56
CA ILE A 168 3.70 14.27 1.46
C ILE A 168 2.28 14.22 2.06
N ARG A 169 1.31 13.70 1.30
CA ARG A 169 -0.08 13.59 1.75
C ARG A 169 -0.41 12.35 2.57
N ASP A 170 0.51 11.41 2.69
CA ASP A 170 0.25 10.11 3.34
C ASP A 170 0.56 10.17 4.85
N ILE A 171 0.04 11.17 5.55
CA ILE A 171 0.27 11.36 7.00
C ILE A 171 -0.19 10.15 7.82
N GLY A 172 -1.20 9.42 7.34
CA GLY A 172 -1.68 8.21 7.99
C GLY A 172 -0.63 7.09 8.08
N LEU A 173 0.32 7.04 7.14
CA LEU A 173 1.41 6.06 7.20
C LEU A 173 2.33 6.31 8.41
N GLY A 174 2.66 7.56 8.68
CA GLY A 174 3.43 7.92 9.89
C GLY A 174 2.70 7.49 11.16
N LEU A 175 1.40 7.81 11.25
CA LEU A 175 0.57 7.40 12.41
C LEU A 175 0.53 5.87 12.57
N ALA A 176 0.37 5.13 11.48
CA ALA A 176 0.31 3.67 11.51
C ALA A 176 1.67 3.04 11.85
N MET A 177 2.78 3.69 11.53
CA MET A 177 4.12 3.26 11.93
C MET A 177 4.43 3.56 13.41
N GLY A 178 3.67 4.43 14.06
CA GLY A 178 3.84 4.76 15.49
C GLY A 178 4.13 6.22 15.78
N ASP A 179 4.09 7.09 14.76
CA ASP A 179 4.20 8.52 15.00
C ASP A 179 2.95 9.09 15.70
N THR A 180 3.08 10.20 16.39
CA THR A 180 1.96 10.76 17.13
C THR A 180 1.21 11.82 16.33
N PRO A 181 -0.11 11.99 16.52
CA PRO A 181 -0.86 13.09 15.92
C PRO A 181 -0.23 14.46 16.24
N LEU A 182 0.30 14.63 17.46
CA LEU A 182 0.96 15.86 17.88
C LEU A 182 2.20 16.15 17.03
N ASP A 183 3.04 15.17 16.78
CA ASP A 183 4.25 15.35 15.96
C ASP A 183 3.91 15.73 14.52
N VAL A 184 2.91 15.05 13.93
CA VAL A 184 2.42 15.36 12.57
C VAL A 184 1.85 16.79 12.51
N MET A 185 1.02 17.19 13.48
CA MET A 185 0.47 18.53 13.56
C MET A 185 1.57 19.59 13.79
N ALA A 186 2.49 19.33 14.69
CA ALA A 186 3.59 20.25 15.00
C ALA A 186 4.46 20.52 13.76
N ALA A 187 4.72 19.50 12.94
CA ALA A 187 5.44 19.67 11.68
C ALA A 187 4.68 20.59 10.71
N ASN A 188 3.38 20.33 10.52
CA ASN A 188 2.54 21.13 9.63
C ASN A 188 2.36 22.58 10.12
N LEU A 189 2.43 22.80 11.43
CA LEU A 189 2.32 24.11 12.06
C LEU A 189 3.67 24.82 12.25
N GLY A 190 4.76 24.24 11.78
CA GLY A 190 6.09 24.82 11.92
C GLY A 190 6.57 24.94 13.36
N LYS A 191 6.10 24.08 14.28
CA LYS A 191 6.45 24.15 15.70
C LYS A 191 7.83 23.56 15.99
N ALA A 192 8.60 24.27 16.81
CA ALA A 192 9.83 23.75 17.37
C ALA A 192 9.53 22.57 18.30
N GLY A 193 10.42 21.59 18.36
CA GLY A 193 10.27 20.39 19.19
C GLY A 193 9.60 19.21 18.50
N SER A 194 9.00 19.40 17.31
CA SER A 194 8.67 18.26 16.44
C SER A 194 9.96 17.59 15.97
N ASN A 195 10.06 16.27 16.11
CA ASN A 195 11.18 15.50 15.58
C ASN A 195 10.97 15.04 14.14
N GLN A 196 9.95 15.55 13.49
CA GLN A 196 9.72 15.41 12.07
C GLN A 196 10.82 16.09 11.26
N ASN A 197 10.95 15.79 9.98
CA ASN A 197 11.91 16.43 9.07
C ASN A 197 13.35 15.98 9.21
N GLY A 198 13.58 14.69 9.23
CA GLY A 198 14.90 14.12 9.09
C GLY A 198 15.73 14.06 10.37
N GLY A 199 15.11 14.27 11.51
CA GLY A 199 15.71 13.89 12.78
C GLY A 199 16.76 14.83 13.36
N TRP A 200 16.64 16.11 13.10
CA TRP A 200 17.36 17.10 13.90
C TRP A 200 16.56 17.39 15.16
N GLU A 201 17.05 16.90 16.30
CA GLU A 201 16.46 17.22 17.59
C GLU A 201 16.24 18.74 17.74
N GLY A 202 15.02 19.13 18.07
CA GLY A 202 14.66 20.52 18.27
C GLY A 202 14.58 21.40 17.01
N ALA A 203 14.83 20.84 15.82
CA ALA A 203 14.73 21.58 14.56
C ALA A 203 13.48 21.20 13.74
N GLY A 204 12.60 20.39 14.29
CA GLY A 204 11.34 20.00 13.66
C GLY A 204 10.44 21.20 13.36
N GLY A 205 9.46 20.99 12.52
CA GLY A 205 8.45 21.98 12.19
C GLY A 205 8.86 23.03 11.16
N ARG A 206 9.99 22.89 10.53
CA ARG A 206 10.42 23.83 9.48
C ARG A 206 9.93 23.51 8.09
N ASP A 207 9.48 22.27 7.88
CA ASP A 207 9.09 21.77 6.60
C ASP A 207 7.89 20.82 6.73
N LEU A 208 7.14 20.66 5.65
CA LEU A 208 6.00 19.77 5.52
C LEU A 208 6.40 18.30 5.28
N HIS A 209 7.66 18.03 5.06
CA HIS A 209 8.17 16.70 4.77
C HIS A 209 8.25 15.89 6.06
N VAL A 210 7.07 15.46 6.53
CA VAL A 210 6.90 14.74 7.79
C VAL A 210 7.56 13.39 7.72
N GLY A 211 8.66 13.22 8.44
CA GLY A 211 9.39 11.96 8.58
C GLY A 211 9.75 11.68 10.02
N ALA A 212 9.75 10.43 10.41
CA ALA A 212 10.02 9.97 11.77
C ALA A 212 10.95 8.74 11.73
N TRP A 213 12.24 8.99 11.70
CA TRP A 213 13.26 7.94 11.57
C TRP A 213 13.19 6.89 12.68
N HIS A 214 12.82 7.30 13.89
CA HIS A 214 12.71 6.41 15.05
C HIS A 214 11.60 5.37 14.94
N VAL A 215 10.63 5.58 14.06
CA VAL A 215 9.57 4.61 13.72
C VAL A 215 9.64 4.16 12.26
N GLY A 216 10.79 4.32 11.61
CA GLY A 216 11.03 3.82 10.26
C GLY A 216 10.38 4.60 9.13
N VAL A 217 9.91 5.83 9.37
CA VAL A 217 9.30 6.69 8.35
C VAL A 217 10.34 7.66 7.80
N LEU A 218 10.66 7.53 6.52
CA LEU A 218 11.51 8.48 5.84
C LEU A 218 10.73 9.75 5.49
N PRO A 219 11.35 10.94 5.58
CA PRO A 219 10.70 12.16 5.13
C PRO A 219 10.44 12.07 3.62
N PRO A 220 9.23 12.42 3.16
CA PRO A 220 8.95 12.52 1.73
C PRO A 220 9.82 13.59 1.08
N THR A 221 10.02 13.47 -0.23
CA THR A 221 10.83 14.43 -1.00
C THR A 221 9.95 15.19 -1.97
N ALA A 222 10.29 16.45 -2.24
CA ALA A 222 9.59 17.27 -3.23
C ALA A 222 9.69 16.69 -4.65
N PRO A 223 10.87 16.21 -5.12
CA PRO A 223 10.94 15.40 -6.33
C PRO A 223 10.42 13.99 -6.04
N LEU A 224 9.16 13.73 -6.38
CA LEU A 224 8.40 12.54 -5.97
C LEU A 224 9.05 11.18 -6.28
N PRO A 225 9.79 10.97 -7.39
CA PRO A 225 10.43 9.68 -7.68
C PRO A 225 11.61 9.34 -6.78
N ILE A 226 12.21 10.33 -6.10
CA ILE A 226 13.43 10.11 -5.29
C ILE A 226 13.20 9.09 -4.17
N ALA A 227 12.01 9.02 -3.60
CA ALA A 227 11.68 8.04 -2.57
C ALA A 227 11.98 6.61 -3.02
N SER A 228 11.63 6.24 -4.27
CA SER A 228 11.89 4.91 -4.80
C SER A 228 13.38 4.60 -4.95
N VAL A 229 14.17 5.58 -5.41
CA VAL A 229 15.63 5.43 -5.56
C VAL A 229 16.30 5.28 -4.18
N THR A 230 15.89 6.12 -3.22
CA THR A 230 16.41 6.06 -1.85
C THR A 230 16.10 4.71 -1.20
N MET A 231 14.85 4.25 -1.30
CA MET A 231 14.44 2.97 -0.73
C MET A 231 15.13 1.79 -1.41
N THR A 232 15.38 1.87 -2.71
CA THR A 232 16.18 0.86 -3.42
C THR A 232 17.61 0.79 -2.88
N GLY A 233 18.25 1.95 -2.62
CA GLY A 233 19.58 2.01 -2.01
C GLY A 233 19.60 1.43 -0.60
N LEU A 234 18.62 1.74 0.23
CA LEU A 234 18.48 1.19 1.58
C LEU A 234 18.22 -0.31 1.57
N ALA A 235 17.36 -0.79 0.67
CA ALA A 235 17.09 -2.22 0.49
C ALA A 235 18.36 -2.98 0.04
N PHE A 236 19.13 -2.40 -0.88
CA PHE A 236 20.41 -2.97 -1.28
C PHE A 236 21.41 -3.03 -0.12
N ALA A 237 21.48 -1.99 0.71
CA ALA A 237 22.34 -1.98 1.89
C ALA A 237 21.91 -3.05 2.92
N ALA A 238 20.61 -3.17 3.17
CA ALA A 238 20.06 -4.20 4.06
C ALA A 238 20.36 -5.61 3.54
N TRP A 239 20.15 -5.84 2.24
CA TRP A 239 20.50 -7.12 1.60
C TRP A 239 21.97 -7.46 1.75
N ARG A 240 22.87 -6.49 1.54
CA ARG A 240 24.33 -6.68 1.74
C ARG A 240 24.69 -7.04 3.16
N GLN A 241 23.93 -6.56 4.13
CA GLN A 241 24.11 -6.83 5.56
C GLN A 241 23.33 -8.05 6.04
N GLN A 242 22.61 -8.74 5.14
CA GLN A 242 21.75 -9.88 5.44
C GLN A 242 20.66 -9.55 6.47
N LEU A 243 20.15 -8.33 6.45
CA LEU A 243 19.02 -7.90 7.27
C LEU A 243 17.71 -8.28 6.58
N ASP A 244 16.81 -8.93 7.32
CA ASP A 244 15.48 -9.25 6.85
C ASP A 244 14.53 -8.07 7.11
N ARG A 245 14.44 -7.17 6.13
CA ARG A 245 13.64 -5.94 6.22
C ARG A 245 12.98 -5.60 4.91
N PHE A 246 11.73 -5.18 4.98
CA PHE A 246 11.06 -4.55 3.86
C PHE A 246 11.36 -3.05 3.76
N HIS A 247 11.41 -2.58 2.53
CA HIS A 247 11.63 -1.18 2.20
C HIS A 247 10.55 -0.75 1.21
N VAL A 248 9.59 0.03 1.69
CA VAL A 248 8.40 0.40 0.93
C VAL A 248 8.48 1.86 0.50
N ALA A 249 8.38 2.13 -0.79
CA ALA A 249 8.24 3.48 -1.32
C ALA A 249 6.82 3.71 -1.84
N CYS A 250 6.16 4.77 -1.39
CA CYS A 250 4.90 5.21 -1.94
C CYS A 250 5.18 6.24 -3.04
N ILE A 251 4.69 5.96 -4.24
CA ILE A 251 4.84 6.85 -5.39
C ILE A 251 3.47 7.10 -6.03
N GLY A 252 3.27 8.32 -6.49
CA GLY A 252 2.07 8.69 -7.24
C GLY A 252 2.16 8.27 -8.71
N GLU A 253 1.01 8.27 -9.38
CA GLU A 253 0.92 7.92 -10.82
C GLU A 253 1.86 8.77 -11.68
N GLY A 254 1.89 10.08 -11.47
CA GLY A 254 2.77 10.98 -12.22
C GLY A 254 4.26 10.68 -12.02
N ALA A 255 4.65 10.24 -10.83
CA ALA A 255 6.03 9.86 -10.54
C ALA A 255 6.42 8.51 -11.16
N SER A 256 5.47 7.61 -11.39
CA SER A 256 5.73 6.30 -12.01
C SER A 256 5.98 6.38 -13.53
N SER A 257 5.68 7.53 -14.13
CA SER A 257 5.82 7.79 -15.57
C SER A 257 7.00 8.69 -15.92
N SER A 258 7.80 9.11 -14.94
CA SER A 258 8.92 10.03 -15.08
C SER A 258 10.26 9.34 -15.21
#